data_9481fa4203a0c4b7bc616946785ed316
#
_entry.id   9481fa4203a0c4b7bc616946785ed316
#
_cell.length_a   1.000
_cell.length_b   1.000
_cell.length_c   1.000
_cell.angle_alpha   90.00
_cell.angle_beta   90.00
_cell.angle_gamma   90.00
#
_symmetry.space_group_name_H-M   'P 1'
#
loop_
_entity.id
_entity.type
_entity.pdbx_description
1 polymer ?
#
loop_
_entity_poly.entity_id
_entity_poly.type
_entity_poly.pdbx_seq_one_letter_code
_entity_poly.pdbx_strand_id
1 'polypeptide(L)'
;MENQKKQPRKVVGYFRVGNESQLDTGWQQAHMEQIKNAHPEYDLVGTYCDVGCSSGKIPKVAFMKLIEDARDGKFDLVITPSMSRLSRNPEVFIDCVQSLKQLGVEIYFENEMCSSKSIELDHMISIHRHMEKMLLDNQQEDTDDIDIEDSDPVSEMQMGG
;
A
#
# COMPACT_ATOMS: atom_id res chain seq x y z
N MET A 1 38.64 8.09 16.09
CA MET A 1 37.25 8.14 15.59
C MET A 1 37.00 6.93 14.77
N GLU A 2 36.21 6.07 15.32
CA GLU A 2 35.88 4.89 14.60
C GLU A 2 34.82 5.23 13.57
N ASN A 3 35.20 5.09 12.32
CA ASN A 3 34.25 5.10 11.24
C ASN A 3 33.46 3.78 11.37
N GLN A 4 32.40 3.84 12.13
CA GLN A 4 31.45 2.75 12.06
C GLN A 4 30.86 2.80 10.65
N LYS A 5 31.31 1.91 9.81
CA LYS A 5 30.67 1.68 8.52
C LYS A 5 29.25 1.26 8.84
N LYS A 6 28.35 2.21 8.67
CA LYS A 6 26.93 1.93 8.74
C LYS A 6 26.66 0.82 7.73
N GLN A 7 26.15 -0.30 8.20
CA GLN A 7 25.77 -1.36 7.26
C GLN A 7 24.74 -0.83 6.29
N PRO A 8 24.84 -1.20 5.01
CA PRO A 8 23.87 -0.75 4.03
C PRO A 8 22.47 -1.20 4.46
N ARG A 9 21.51 -0.31 4.29
CA ARG A 9 20.11 -0.68 4.51
C ARG A 9 19.68 -1.64 3.42
N LYS A 10 19.04 -2.72 3.80
CA LYS A 10 18.45 -3.64 2.84
C LYS A 10 17.09 -3.14 2.45
N VAL A 11 16.90 -2.93 1.16
CA VAL A 11 15.73 -2.24 0.63
C VAL A 11 15.02 -3.11 -0.38
N VAL A 12 13.70 -3.14 -0.30
CA VAL A 12 12.86 -3.80 -1.30
C VAL A 12 11.86 -2.80 -1.85
N GLY A 13 11.37 -3.06 -3.06
CA GLY A 13 10.29 -2.30 -3.65
C GLY A 13 8.99 -3.06 -3.55
N TYR A 14 7.89 -2.35 -3.34
CA TYR A 14 6.55 -2.91 -3.43
C TYR A 14 5.75 -2.16 -4.48
N PHE A 15 5.21 -2.91 -5.43
CA PHE A 15 4.48 -2.36 -6.57
C PHE A 15 3.17 -3.09 -6.74
N ARG A 16 2.20 -2.41 -7.35
CA ARG A 16 0.98 -3.07 -7.77
C ARG A 16 0.64 -2.62 -9.17
N VAL A 17 0.29 -3.60 -10.01
CA VAL A 17 -0.09 -3.36 -11.40
C VAL A 17 -1.52 -3.81 -11.61
N GLY A 18 -2.18 -3.24 -12.62
CA GLY A 18 -3.58 -3.50 -12.86
C GLY A 18 -3.87 -4.87 -13.46
N ASN A 19 -2.93 -5.43 -14.18
CA ASN A 19 -3.10 -6.73 -14.81
C ASN A 19 -1.75 -7.41 -15.02
N GLU A 20 -1.79 -8.70 -15.35
CA GLU A 20 -0.59 -9.50 -15.47
C GLU A 20 0.34 -9.06 -16.59
N SER A 21 -0.20 -8.45 -17.64
CA SER A 21 0.62 -8.00 -18.74
C SER A 21 1.58 -6.88 -18.34
N GLN A 22 1.31 -6.22 -17.23
CA GLN A 22 2.16 -5.15 -16.72
C GLN A 22 3.27 -5.65 -15.79
N LEU A 23 3.28 -6.93 -15.45
CA LEU A 23 4.31 -7.49 -14.58
C LEU A 23 5.68 -7.48 -15.21
N ASP A 24 5.73 -7.64 -16.50
CA ASP A 24 6.98 -7.92 -17.21
C ASP A 24 7.41 -6.77 -18.10
N THR A 25 7.18 -5.55 -17.66
CA THR A 25 7.53 -4.39 -18.48
C THR A 25 8.93 -3.86 -18.23
N GLY A 26 9.58 -4.34 -17.17
CA GLY A 26 10.90 -3.87 -16.81
C GLY A 26 10.93 -2.52 -16.10
N TRP A 27 9.80 -1.82 -16.02
CA TRP A 27 9.80 -0.49 -15.42
C TRP A 27 10.09 -0.54 -13.92
N GLN A 28 9.65 -1.60 -13.24
CA GLN A 28 9.93 -1.74 -11.82
C GLN A 28 11.42 -1.88 -11.56
N GLN A 29 12.09 -2.67 -12.39
CA GLN A 29 13.52 -2.84 -12.27
C GLN A 29 14.25 -1.55 -12.57
N ALA A 30 13.84 -0.84 -13.63
CA ALA A 30 14.43 0.43 -13.98
C ALA A 30 14.23 1.45 -12.86
N HIS A 31 13.04 1.43 -12.22
CA HIS A 31 12.75 2.30 -11.11
C HIS A 31 13.65 2.01 -9.91
N MET A 32 13.84 0.72 -9.60
CA MET A 32 14.72 0.33 -8.50
C MET A 32 16.16 0.72 -8.79
N GLU A 33 16.60 0.64 -10.04
CA GLU A 33 17.94 1.11 -10.43
C GLU A 33 18.09 2.60 -10.22
N GLN A 34 17.06 3.39 -10.51
CA GLN A 34 17.08 4.83 -10.24
C GLN A 34 17.23 5.11 -8.74
N ILE A 35 16.54 4.32 -7.92
CA ILE A 35 16.66 4.44 -6.47
C ILE A 35 18.09 4.12 -6.03
N LYS A 36 18.68 3.07 -6.59
CA LYS A 36 20.04 2.69 -6.27
C LYS A 36 21.03 3.78 -6.69
N ASN A 37 20.81 4.40 -7.83
CA ASN A 37 21.69 5.46 -8.30
C ASN A 37 21.60 6.70 -7.40
N ALA A 38 20.40 7.00 -6.92
CA ALA A 38 20.18 8.12 -6.00
C ALA A 38 20.69 7.81 -4.58
N HIS A 39 20.70 6.54 -4.20
CA HIS A 39 21.08 6.07 -2.87
C HIS A 39 22.04 4.88 -3.00
N PRO A 40 23.30 5.15 -3.35
CA PRO A 40 24.29 4.06 -3.53
C PRO A 40 24.51 3.23 -2.28
N GLU A 41 24.15 3.81 -1.11
CA GLU A 41 24.29 3.14 0.17
C GLU A 41 23.24 2.06 0.41
N TYR A 42 22.19 2.01 -0.43
CA TYR A 42 21.15 1.00 -0.26
C TYR A 42 21.58 -0.34 -0.90
N ASP A 43 21.21 -1.41 -0.21
CA ASP A 43 21.36 -2.75 -0.75
C ASP A 43 19.99 -3.21 -1.20
N LEU A 44 19.75 -3.21 -2.50
CA LEU A 44 18.45 -3.59 -3.07
C LEU A 44 18.38 -5.10 -3.15
N VAL A 45 17.52 -5.70 -2.33
CA VAL A 45 17.48 -7.16 -2.20
C VAL A 45 16.29 -7.79 -2.92
N GLY A 46 15.35 -7.00 -3.43
CA GLY A 46 14.26 -7.58 -4.23
C GLY A 46 13.09 -6.65 -4.42
N THR A 47 12.10 -7.16 -5.14
CA THR A 47 10.85 -6.45 -5.38
C THR A 47 9.69 -7.41 -5.18
N TYR A 48 8.55 -6.83 -4.82
CA TYR A 48 7.30 -7.55 -4.67
C TYR A 48 6.25 -6.82 -5.50
N CYS A 49 5.50 -7.56 -6.29
CA CYS A 49 4.50 -6.96 -7.16
C CYS A 49 3.20 -7.73 -7.10
N ASP A 50 2.13 -7.04 -6.72
CA ASP A 50 0.79 -7.59 -6.73
C ASP A 50 0.04 -7.16 -7.98
N VAL A 51 -0.90 -7.99 -8.41
CA VAL A 51 -1.75 -7.71 -9.57
C VAL A 51 -3.17 -7.51 -9.08
N GLY A 52 -3.85 -6.52 -9.62
CA GLY A 52 -5.25 -6.29 -9.33
C GLY A 52 -5.51 -4.94 -8.68
N CYS A 53 -6.77 -4.73 -8.32
CA CYS A 53 -7.17 -3.44 -7.78
C CYS A 53 -6.89 -3.35 -6.28
N SER A 54 -6.86 -2.11 -5.79
CA SER A 54 -6.52 -1.84 -4.40
C SER A 54 -7.73 -1.80 -3.48
N SER A 55 -8.82 -2.49 -3.85
CA SER A 55 -10.05 -2.43 -3.09
C SER A 55 -9.94 -3.00 -1.68
N GLY A 56 -8.90 -3.79 -1.45
CA GLY A 56 -8.71 -4.40 -0.14
C GLY A 56 -9.43 -5.71 0.04
N LYS A 57 -10.20 -6.15 -0.94
CA LYS A 57 -10.94 -7.41 -0.85
C LYS A 57 -10.18 -8.59 -1.40
N ILE A 58 -9.25 -8.33 -2.30
CA ILE A 58 -8.46 -9.38 -2.93
C ILE A 58 -7.17 -9.55 -2.15
N PRO A 59 -6.82 -10.79 -1.77
CA PRO A 59 -5.57 -11.00 -1.05
C PRO A 59 -4.38 -10.49 -1.85
N LYS A 60 -3.53 -9.77 -1.17
CA LYS A 60 -2.29 -9.26 -1.76
C LYS A 60 -1.21 -10.31 -1.53
N VAL A 61 -1.06 -11.21 -2.49
CA VAL A 61 -0.16 -12.35 -2.34
C VAL A 61 1.27 -11.90 -2.16
N ALA A 62 1.72 -10.94 -2.99
CA ALA A 62 3.09 -10.45 -2.88
C ALA A 62 3.30 -9.69 -1.59
N PHE A 63 2.31 -8.94 -1.12
CA PHE A 63 2.42 -8.23 0.15
C PHE A 63 2.51 -9.20 1.32
N MET A 64 1.76 -10.30 1.28
CA MET A 64 1.84 -11.32 2.33
C MET A 64 3.24 -11.94 2.37
N LYS A 65 3.82 -12.19 1.21
CA LYS A 65 5.20 -12.69 1.14
C LYS A 65 6.18 -11.67 1.69
N LEU A 66 5.94 -10.40 1.39
CA LEU A 66 6.75 -9.31 1.91
C LEU A 66 6.73 -9.29 3.44
N ILE A 67 5.55 -9.47 4.05
CA ILE A 67 5.42 -9.52 5.51
C ILE A 67 6.19 -10.72 6.08
N GLU A 68 6.09 -11.88 5.44
CA GLU A 68 6.86 -13.06 5.88
C GLU A 68 8.35 -12.79 5.85
N ASP A 69 8.84 -12.20 4.77
CA ASP A 69 10.25 -11.91 4.62
C ASP A 69 10.72 -10.82 5.59
N ALA A 70 9.83 -9.85 5.89
CA ALA A 70 10.10 -8.84 6.90
C ALA A 70 10.24 -9.48 8.29
N ARG A 71 9.38 -10.44 8.58
CA ARG A 71 9.44 -11.17 9.85
C ARG A 71 10.74 -11.94 9.98
N ASP A 72 11.27 -12.41 8.86
CA ASP A 72 12.56 -13.13 8.82
C ASP A 72 13.75 -12.18 8.81
N GLY A 73 13.51 -10.86 8.84
CA GLY A 73 14.59 -9.89 8.89
C GLY A 73 15.35 -9.70 7.60
N LYS A 74 14.72 -9.95 6.46
CA LYS A 74 15.41 -9.93 5.17
C LYS A 74 15.67 -8.53 4.64
N PHE A 75 14.97 -7.52 5.17
CA PHE A 75 15.14 -6.14 4.73
C PHE A 75 14.68 -5.17 5.82
N ASP A 76 15.05 -3.90 5.66
CA ASP A 76 14.80 -2.87 6.66
C ASP A 76 13.87 -1.78 6.16
N LEU A 77 13.76 -1.63 4.84
CA LEU A 77 13.02 -0.54 4.22
C LEU A 77 12.25 -1.05 3.01
N VAL A 78 11.00 -0.67 2.93
CA VAL A 78 10.16 -0.89 1.74
C VAL A 78 9.95 0.46 1.06
N ILE A 79 10.16 0.53 -0.25
CA ILE A 79 9.86 1.71 -1.04
C ILE A 79 8.69 1.38 -1.96
N THR A 80 7.67 2.22 -1.94
CA THR A 80 6.51 2.07 -2.81
C THR A 80 6.17 3.42 -3.45
N PRO A 81 5.63 3.44 -4.67
CA PRO A 81 5.39 4.70 -5.37
C PRO A 81 4.42 5.63 -4.66
N SER A 82 3.37 5.09 -4.03
CA SER A 82 2.39 5.95 -3.37
C SER A 82 1.60 5.16 -2.33
N MET A 83 0.96 5.90 -1.43
CA MET A 83 0.08 5.29 -0.43
C MET A 83 -1.04 4.50 -1.07
N SER A 84 -1.60 4.99 -2.17
CA SER A 84 -2.70 4.31 -2.85
C SER A 84 -2.26 3.00 -3.49
N ARG A 85 -0.99 2.84 -3.82
CA ARG A 85 -0.47 1.57 -4.32
C ARG A 85 -0.44 0.51 -3.24
N LEU A 86 -0.26 0.92 -1.99
CA LEU A 86 -0.33 -0.01 -0.87
C LEU A 86 -1.78 -0.41 -0.64
N SER A 87 -2.66 0.54 -0.48
CA SER A 87 -4.11 0.29 -0.42
C SER A 87 -4.87 1.61 -0.54
N ARG A 88 -6.03 1.57 -1.20
CA ARG A 88 -6.98 2.67 -1.21
C ARG A 88 -7.93 2.60 -0.03
N ASN A 89 -7.99 1.47 0.64
CA ASN A 89 -8.81 1.31 1.84
C ASN A 89 -7.97 1.79 3.03
N PRO A 90 -8.39 2.87 3.72
CA PRO A 90 -7.59 3.43 4.81
C PRO A 90 -7.31 2.47 5.94
N GLU A 91 -8.26 1.62 6.29
CA GLU A 91 -8.04 0.65 7.37
C GLU A 91 -7.01 -0.38 6.98
N VAL A 92 -7.10 -0.92 5.76
CA VAL A 92 -6.13 -1.87 5.25
C VAL A 92 -4.76 -1.21 5.16
N PHE A 93 -4.71 0.04 4.68
CA PHE A 93 -3.48 0.81 4.61
C PHE A 93 -2.81 0.93 5.99
N ILE A 94 -3.58 1.31 6.98
CA ILE A 94 -3.07 1.49 8.34
C ILE A 94 -2.56 0.15 8.88
N ASP A 95 -3.31 -0.92 8.68
CA ASP A 95 -2.91 -2.25 9.15
C ASP A 95 -1.59 -2.68 8.50
N CYS A 96 -1.43 -2.43 7.22
CA CYS A 96 -0.20 -2.75 6.50
C CYS A 96 1.00 -1.99 7.08
N VAL A 97 0.83 -0.69 7.28
CA VAL A 97 1.90 0.15 7.81
C VAL A 97 2.25 -0.27 9.24
N GLN A 98 1.24 -0.51 10.06
CA GLN A 98 1.48 -0.92 11.45
C GLN A 98 2.15 -2.28 11.55
N SER A 99 1.76 -3.21 10.69
CA SER A 99 2.38 -4.54 10.66
C SER A 99 3.87 -4.43 10.38
N LEU A 100 4.24 -3.60 9.41
CA LEU A 100 5.66 -3.39 9.10
C LEU A 100 6.39 -2.69 10.23
N LYS A 101 5.77 -1.67 10.83
CA LYS A 101 6.39 -0.96 11.95
C LYS A 101 6.66 -1.90 13.13
N GLN A 102 5.74 -2.81 13.42
CA GLN A 102 5.92 -3.78 14.50
C GLN A 102 7.08 -4.73 14.22
N LEU A 103 7.37 -4.97 12.96
CA LEU A 103 8.50 -5.81 12.56
C LEU A 103 9.80 -5.03 12.43
N GLY A 104 9.78 -3.73 12.73
CA GLY A 104 10.96 -2.89 12.65
C GLY A 104 11.30 -2.46 11.22
N VAL A 105 10.36 -2.57 10.29
CA VAL A 105 10.57 -2.22 8.89
C VAL A 105 9.89 -0.89 8.59
N GLU A 106 10.66 0.01 8.00
CA GLU A 106 10.15 1.30 7.55
C GLU A 106 9.57 1.18 6.15
N ILE A 107 8.51 1.92 5.85
CA ILE A 107 7.99 2.02 4.50
C ILE A 107 8.02 3.48 4.06
N TYR A 108 8.52 3.72 2.84
CA TYR A 108 8.64 5.06 2.28
C TYR A 108 7.73 5.18 1.07
N PHE A 109 6.94 6.25 1.05
CA PHE A 109 6.00 6.57 -0.02
C PHE A 109 6.58 7.69 -0.86
N GLU A 110 6.93 7.36 -2.11
CA GLU A 110 7.68 8.30 -2.95
C GLU A 110 6.89 9.54 -3.32
N ASN A 111 5.63 9.35 -3.78
CA ASN A 111 4.82 10.48 -4.21
C ASN A 111 4.51 11.45 -3.08
N GLU A 112 4.28 10.91 -1.89
CA GLU A 112 3.98 11.71 -0.72
C GLU A 112 5.24 12.20 0.01
N MET A 113 6.39 11.67 -0.38
CA MET A 113 7.69 12.04 0.20
C MET A 113 7.72 11.89 1.71
N CYS A 114 7.14 10.82 2.22
CA CYS A 114 7.10 10.56 3.66
C CYS A 114 7.25 9.08 3.96
N SER A 115 7.63 8.78 5.19
CA SER A 115 7.82 7.39 5.61
C SER A 115 7.00 7.09 6.86
N SER A 116 6.90 5.80 7.18
CA SER A 116 6.19 5.35 8.36
C SER A 116 6.81 5.84 9.68
N LYS A 117 8.01 6.39 9.62
CA LYS A 117 8.65 7.01 10.79
C LYS A 117 8.38 8.49 10.88
N SER A 118 7.73 9.07 9.89
CA SER A 118 7.46 10.48 9.82
C SER A 118 6.26 10.85 10.69
N ILE A 119 6.39 11.93 11.43
CA ILE A 119 5.26 12.49 12.18
C ILE A 119 4.16 12.89 11.20
N GLU A 120 4.56 13.33 10.01
CA GLU A 120 3.61 13.72 8.97
C GLU A 120 2.73 12.55 8.56
N LEU A 121 3.29 11.36 8.49
CA LEU A 121 2.51 10.19 8.14
C LEU A 121 1.44 9.91 9.19
N ASP A 122 1.80 9.97 10.47
CA ASP A 122 0.82 9.73 11.54
C ASP A 122 -0.32 10.75 11.45
N HIS A 123 0.02 11.99 11.16
CA HIS A 123 -0.97 13.03 10.98
C HIS A 123 -1.86 12.75 9.77
N MET A 124 -1.27 12.33 8.66
CA MET A 124 -2.02 11.98 7.46
C MET A 124 -2.94 10.79 7.69
N ILE A 125 -2.48 9.80 8.42
CA ILE A 125 -3.32 8.66 8.77
C ILE A 125 -4.52 9.11 9.58
N SER A 126 -4.31 9.99 10.54
CA SER A 126 -5.40 10.53 11.36
C SER A 126 -6.41 11.29 10.53
N ILE A 127 -5.93 12.10 9.59
CA ILE A 127 -6.80 12.84 8.69
C ILE A 127 -7.60 11.88 7.81
N HIS A 128 -6.94 10.89 7.23
CA HIS A 128 -7.61 9.91 6.39
C HIS A 128 -8.71 9.18 7.15
N ARG A 129 -8.43 8.77 8.37
CA ARG A 129 -9.42 8.12 9.21
C ARG A 129 -10.64 9.02 9.44
N HIS A 130 -10.38 10.27 9.75
CA HIS A 130 -11.45 11.22 10.01
C HIS A 130 -12.29 11.47 8.76
N MET A 131 -11.63 11.66 7.64
CA MET A 131 -12.32 11.87 6.36
C MET A 131 -13.15 10.67 5.96
N GLU A 132 -12.61 9.48 6.14
CA GLU A 132 -13.33 8.26 5.81
C GLU A 132 -14.57 8.13 6.66
N LYS A 133 -14.48 8.41 7.96
CA LYS A 133 -15.63 8.37 8.83
C LYS A 133 -16.72 9.32 8.37
N MET A 134 -16.34 10.53 7.98
CA MET A 134 -17.30 11.50 7.46
C MET A 134 -17.94 11.03 6.17
N LEU A 135 -17.14 10.45 5.27
CA LEU A 135 -17.67 9.95 4.00
C LEU A 135 -18.61 8.76 4.20
N LEU A 136 -18.29 7.89 5.15
CA LEU A 136 -19.16 6.76 5.46
C LEU A 136 -20.49 7.24 6.04
N ASP A 137 -20.46 8.23 6.92
CA ASP A 137 -21.69 8.78 7.47
C ASP A 137 -22.56 9.40 6.38
N ASN A 138 -21.95 10.12 5.45
CA ASN A 138 -22.69 10.70 4.34
C ASN A 138 -23.23 9.62 3.40
N GLN A 139 -22.44 8.60 3.12
CA GLN A 139 -22.89 7.51 2.27
C GLN A 139 -24.03 6.74 2.91
N GLN A 140 -24.02 6.65 4.23
CA GLN A 140 -25.11 5.97 4.91
C GLN A 140 -26.43 6.65 4.63
N GLU A 141 -26.47 7.97 4.66
CA GLU A 141 -27.69 8.70 4.35
C GLU A 141 -28.10 8.53 2.91
N ASP A 142 -27.16 8.63 1.99
CA ASP A 142 -27.45 8.46 0.58
C ASP A 142 -27.90 7.05 0.28
N THR A 143 -27.28 6.09 0.92
CA THR A 143 -27.59 4.69 0.69
C THR A 143 -28.99 4.35 1.17
N ASP A 144 -29.42 4.92 2.26
CA ASP A 144 -30.77 4.68 2.74
C ASP A 144 -31.79 5.14 1.72
N ASP A 145 -31.58 6.27 1.09
CA ASP A 145 -32.49 6.74 0.08
C ASP A 145 -32.45 5.87 -1.17
N ILE A 146 -31.28 5.44 -1.57
CA ILE A 146 -31.12 4.62 -2.75
C ILE A 146 -31.66 3.23 -2.54
N ASP A 147 -31.48 2.69 -1.37
CA ASP A 147 -31.95 1.34 -1.07
C ASP A 147 -33.46 1.23 -1.24
N ILE A 148 -34.17 2.27 -0.91
CA ILE A 148 -35.61 2.26 -1.08
C ILE A 148 -35.96 2.10 -2.52
N GLU A 149 -35.18 2.68 -3.43
CA GLU A 149 -35.46 2.57 -4.84
C GLU A 149 -35.01 1.26 -5.41
N ASP A 150 -33.86 0.81 -4.94
CA ASP A 150 -33.32 -0.35 -5.54
C ASP A 150 -33.97 -1.57 -5.13
N SER A 151 -34.42 -1.56 -3.95
CA SER A 151 -34.82 -2.84 -3.42
C SER A 151 -35.83 -3.43 -4.26
N ASP A 152 -36.38 -2.79 -5.14
CA ASP A 152 -37.22 -3.33 -5.85
C ASP A 152 -36.85 -3.71 -7.03
N PRO A 153 -36.46 -3.28 -7.62
CA PRO A 153 -36.40 -3.70 -8.75
C PRO A 153 -35.70 -4.58 -9.01
N VAL A 154 -35.03 -4.46 -8.87
CA VAL A 154 -34.26 -5.11 -9.26
C VAL A 154 -34.74 -6.15 -9.39
N SER A 155 -35.08 -6.39 -8.74
CA SER A 155 -35.39 -7.44 -8.77
C SER A 155 -36.33 -7.51 -9.57
N GLU A 156 -36.95 -6.91 -9.56
CA GLU A 156 -37.79 -7.08 -10.20
C GLU A 156 -37.64 -6.96 -11.37
N MET A 157 -37.11 -6.33 -11.66
CA MET A 157 -36.89 -6.25 -12.71
C MET A 157 -36.71 -7.29 -13.14
N GLN A 158 -36.33 -7.73 -12.61
CA GLN A 158 -36.06 -8.69 -12.89
C GLN A 158 -37.10 -9.25 -12.98
N MET A 159 -37.69 -9.13 -12.47
CA MET A 159 -38.58 -9.68 -12.55
C MET A 159 -39.09 -9.56 -13.56
N GLY A 160 -38.94 -8.89 -13.71
CA GLY A 160 -39.45 -8.90 -14.73
C GLY A 160 -39.61 -9.99 -15.27
N GLY A 161 -39.59 -10.47 -14.93
CA GLY A 161 -39.89 -11.49 -15.43
C GLY A 161 -39.79 -11.93 -16.27
#